data_e9099ec3e6cf5d94477d5cc4006219de
#
_entry.id   e9099ec3e6cf5d94477d5cc4006219de
#
_cell.length_a   1.000
_cell.length_b   1.000
_cell.length_c   1.000
_cell.angle_alpha   90.00
_cell.angle_beta   90.00
_cell.angle_gamma   90.00
#
_symmetry.space_group_name_H-M   'P 1'
#
loop_
_entity.id
_entity.type
_entity.pdbx_description
1 polymer ?
#
loop_
_entity_poly.entity_id
_entity_poly.type
_entity_poly.pdbx_seq_one_letter_code
_entity_poly.pdbx_strand_id
1 'polypeptide(L)'
;MEYIAFTYFLGCRCIAAQFGIFSAYLIAILLGFNDKAAAAISIIGGADGPTSIFLCGKLKQTEYMGPIAVAAYSYMSLVPIIQPPIMKLFTTEDERKIKMSQLRPVSKLEKILFPIIVTIIVCLLLPTTAPLVGMLMLGNLFKESGVVKQLAETASNALMYIVVILLGTSVGASTSAEAFLKVTTLKIVALGLIAFCVGTAAGVLFGKVMCKVTHGKVNPLIGSAGVSAVPMAARVSQKVGAEADPTNFLLMHAMGPNVAGVIGTAVAAGVFMAIFGI
;
A
#
# COMPACT_ATOMS: atom_id res chain seq x y z
N MET A 1 6.53 -27.63 6.48
CA MET A 1 5.21 -27.17 6.02
C MET A 1 4.92 -25.70 6.37
N GLU A 2 5.38 -25.18 7.52
CA GLU A 2 5.14 -23.78 7.92
C GLU A 2 5.90 -22.72 7.08
N TYR A 3 7.08 -23.03 6.56
CA TYR A 3 7.84 -22.12 5.66
C TYR A 3 7.11 -21.87 4.33
N ILE A 4 6.50 -22.90 3.77
CA ILE A 4 5.73 -22.81 2.53
C ILE A 4 4.47 -21.97 2.78
N ALA A 5 3.79 -22.15 3.92
CA ALA A 5 2.63 -21.35 4.31
C ALA A 5 2.97 -19.88 4.48
N PHE A 6 4.16 -19.54 5.03
CA PHE A 6 4.59 -18.14 5.21
C PHE A 6 4.89 -17.45 3.88
N THR A 7 5.51 -18.13 2.92
CA THR A 7 5.83 -17.59 1.59
C THR A 7 4.56 -17.43 0.74
N TYR A 8 3.65 -18.40 0.76
CA TYR A 8 2.31 -18.25 0.16
C TYR A 8 1.50 -17.14 0.84
N PHE A 9 1.66 -16.98 2.14
CA PHE A 9 1.01 -15.97 2.95
C PHE A 9 1.48 -14.55 2.58
N LEU A 10 2.76 -14.35 2.23
CA LEU A 10 3.29 -13.06 1.74
C LEU A 10 2.80 -12.75 0.32
N GLY A 11 2.84 -13.72 -0.59
CA GLY A 11 2.38 -13.56 -1.98
C GLY A 11 0.90 -13.19 -2.08
N CYS A 12 0.05 -13.85 -1.32
CA CYS A 12 -1.39 -13.56 -1.31
C CYS A 12 -1.74 -12.18 -0.72
N ARG A 13 -0.87 -11.59 0.11
CA ARG A 13 -1.13 -10.29 0.75
C ARG A 13 -0.86 -9.10 -0.17
N CYS A 14 0.07 -9.22 -1.11
CA CYS A 14 0.33 -8.20 -2.14
C CYS A 14 -0.83 -8.08 -3.13
N ILE A 15 -1.61 -9.14 -3.33
CA ILE A 15 -2.67 -9.21 -4.33
C ILE A 15 -3.78 -8.18 -4.06
N ALA A 16 -4.10 -7.90 -2.79
CA ALA A 16 -5.16 -6.95 -2.44
C ALA A 16 -4.90 -5.54 -3.00
N ALA A 17 -3.67 -5.02 -2.85
CA ALA A 17 -3.29 -3.73 -3.43
C ALA A 17 -3.35 -3.77 -4.96
N GLN A 18 -2.95 -4.90 -5.59
CA GLN A 18 -2.98 -5.06 -7.04
C GLN A 18 -4.41 -5.00 -7.60
N PHE A 19 -5.40 -5.56 -6.91
CA PHE A 19 -6.80 -5.44 -7.33
C PHE A 19 -7.28 -3.99 -7.31
N GLY A 20 -6.89 -3.20 -6.31
CA GLY A 20 -7.17 -1.77 -6.26
C GLY A 20 -6.56 -1.04 -7.45
N ILE A 21 -5.28 -1.29 -7.74
CA ILE A 21 -4.54 -0.70 -8.88
C ILE A 21 -5.17 -1.11 -10.20
N PHE A 22 -5.43 -2.39 -10.40
CA PHE A 22 -5.99 -2.90 -11.64
C PHE A 22 -7.40 -2.33 -11.91
N SER A 23 -8.27 -2.31 -10.90
CA SER A 23 -9.59 -1.71 -11.03
C SER A 23 -9.51 -0.21 -11.33
N ALA A 24 -8.60 0.51 -10.67
CA ALA A 24 -8.36 1.93 -10.94
C ALA A 24 -7.90 2.17 -12.37
N TYR A 25 -6.98 1.33 -12.89
CA TYR A 25 -6.51 1.41 -14.26
C TYR A 25 -7.66 1.24 -15.26
N LEU A 26 -8.45 0.19 -15.09
CA LEU A 26 -9.61 -0.07 -15.97
C LEU A 26 -10.61 1.08 -15.95
N ILE A 27 -10.96 1.58 -14.76
CA ILE A 27 -11.90 2.69 -14.64
C ILE A 27 -11.31 3.97 -15.27
N ALA A 28 -10.00 4.23 -15.11
CA ALA A 28 -9.35 5.38 -15.73
C ALA A 28 -9.43 5.32 -17.27
N ILE A 29 -9.17 4.17 -17.87
CA ILE A 29 -9.32 3.97 -19.33
C ILE A 29 -10.78 4.20 -19.75
N LEU A 30 -11.76 3.65 -19.03
CA LEU A 30 -13.18 3.84 -19.32
C LEU A 30 -13.64 5.30 -19.21
N LEU A 31 -13.00 6.09 -18.33
CA LEU A 31 -13.24 7.52 -18.17
C LEU A 31 -12.57 8.38 -19.25
N GLY A 32 -11.79 7.76 -20.17
CA GLY A 32 -11.15 8.42 -21.31
C GLY A 32 -9.76 9.00 -21.01
N PHE A 33 -9.07 8.56 -19.95
CA PHE A 33 -7.67 8.91 -19.73
C PHE A 33 -6.76 8.11 -20.69
N ASN A 34 -5.65 8.73 -21.11
CA ASN A 34 -4.64 8.01 -21.87
C ASN A 34 -3.94 6.96 -21.00
N ASP A 35 -3.33 5.94 -21.62
CA ASP A 35 -2.73 4.79 -20.92
C ASP A 35 -1.69 5.21 -19.86
N LYS A 36 -0.88 6.22 -20.15
CA LYS A 36 0.16 6.74 -19.23
C LYS A 36 -0.46 7.45 -18.02
N ALA A 37 -1.47 8.29 -18.27
CA ALA A 37 -2.19 8.94 -17.18
C ALA A 37 -2.97 7.91 -16.33
N ALA A 38 -3.64 6.95 -17.00
CA ALA A 38 -4.36 5.87 -16.33
C ALA A 38 -3.43 5.05 -15.43
N ALA A 39 -2.20 4.72 -15.89
CA ALA A 39 -1.20 4.04 -15.10
C ALA A 39 -0.79 4.84 -13.85
N ALA A 40 -0.52 6.15 -14.00
CA ALA A 40 -0.17 7.00 -12.86
C ALA A 40 -1.32 7.12 -11.85
N ILE A 41 -2.55 7.33 -12.33
CA ILE A 41 -3.76 7.43 -11.52
C ILE A 41 -4.05 6.10 -10.81
N SER A 42 -3.81 4.97 -11.47
CA SER A 42 -4.17 3.65 -10.94
C SER A 42 -3.46 3.29 -9.64
N ILE A 43 -2.25 3.79 -9.41
CA ILE A 43 -1.49 3.56 -8.16
C ILE A 43 -2.26 4.07 -6.93
N ILE A 44 -3.13 5.07 -7.11
CA ILE A 44 -4.02 5.55 -6.02
C ILE A 44 -4.87 4.41 -5.46
N GLY A 45 -5.28 3.45 -6.30
CA GLY A 45 -6.05 2.27 -5.88
C GLY A 45 -5.29 1.36 -4.90
N GLY A 46 -3.96 1.42 -4.91
CA GLY A 46 -3.10 0.79 -3.91
C GLY A 46 -2.91 1.63 -2.64
N ALA A 47 -3.50 2.83 -2.56
CA ALA A 47 -3.33 3.81 -1.48
C ALA A 47 -1.86 4.26 -1.26
N ASP A 48 -1.13 4.48 -2.36
CA ASP A 48 0.27 4.89 -2.36
C ASP A 48 0.44 6.23 -3.11
N GLY A 49 0.29 7.32 -2.39
CA GLY A 49 0.41 8.68 -2.92
C GLY A 49 1.80 9.00 -3.49
N PRO A 50 2.88 8.81 -2.73
CA PRO A 50 4.24 9.06 -3.20
C PRO A 50 4.59 8.29 -4.48
N THR A 51 4.26 7.01 -4.56
CA THR A 51 4.53 6.18 -5.74
C THR A 51 3.70 6.64 -6.94
N SER A 52 2.46 7.07 -6.74
CA SER A 52 1.60 7.63 -7.79
C SER A 52 2.20 8.90 -8.40
N ILE A 53 2.68 9.82 -7.55
CA ILE A 53 3.35 11.06 -7.97
C ILE A 53 4.67 10.73 -8.71
N PHE A 54 5.46 9.81 -8.18
CA PHE A 54 6.70 9.37 -8.80
C PHE A 54 6.46 8.82 -10.21
N LEU A 55 5.49 7.92 -10.35
CA LEU A 55 5.15 7.34 -11.65
C LEU A 55 4.60 8.39 -12.63
N CYS A 56 3.77 9.31 -12.14
CA CYS A 56 3.23 10.43 -12.90
C CYS A 56 4.35 11.30 -13.50
N GLY A 57 5.36 11.63 -12.69
CA GLY A 57 6.54 12.37 -13.15
C GLY A 57 7.39 11.60 -14.17
N LYS A 58 7.63 10.29 -13.93
CA LYS A 58 8.38 9.43 -14.85
C LYS A 58 7.67 9.27 -16.20
N LEU A 59 6.35 9.13 -16.20
CA LEU A 59 5.54 9.03 -17.42
C LEU A 59 5.30 10.38 -18.10
N LYS A 60 5.86 11.49 -17.58
CA LYS A 60 5.72 12.87 -18.09
C LYS A 60 4.27 13.35 -18.17
N GLN A 61 3.43 12.91 -17.22
CA GLN A 61 2.01 13.30 -17.10
C GLN A 61 1.83 14.39 -16.03
N THR A 62 2.68 15.41 -16.05
CA THR A 62 2.79 16.43 -14.99
C THR A 62 1.51 17.22 -14.73
N GLU A 63 0.63 17.34 -15.73
CA GLU A 63 -0.68 17.98 -15.59
C GLU A 63 -1.61 17.30 -14.57
N TYR A 64 -1.45 15.98 -14.36
CA TYR A 64 -2.25 15.20 -13.39
C TYR A 64 -1.59 15.10 -12.02
N MET A 65 -0.36 15.60 -11.86
CA MET A 65 0.42 15.43 -10.62
C MET A 65 -0.28 16.06 -9.41
N GLY A 66 -0.78 17.30 -9.55
CA GLY A 66 -1.56 17.98 -8.50
C GLY A 66 -2.86 17.24 -8.14
N PRO A 67 -3.74 16.97 -9.12
CA PRO A 67 -4.96 16.18 -8.89
C PRO A 67 -4.72 14.81 -8.25
N ILE A 68 -3.70 14.08 -8.71
CA ILE A 68 -3.31 12.77 -8.17
C ILE A 68 -2.86 12.90 -6.71
N ALA A 69 -2.00 13.88 -6.42
CA ALA A 69 -1.50 14.09 -5.07
C ALA A 69 -2.64 14.42 -4.09
N VAL A 70 -3.52 15.35 -4.46
CA VAL A 70 -4.67 15.72 -3.63
C VAL A 70 -5.59 14.53 -3.39
N ALA A 71 -5.94 13.79 -4.44
CA ALA A 71 -6.76 12.58 -4.31
C ALA A 71 -6.10 11.57 -3.36
N ALA A 72 -4.85 11.19 -3.61
CA ALA A 72 -4.13 10.18 -2.84
C ALA A 72 -4.01 10.53 -1.36
N TYR A 73 -3.59 11.75 -1.03
CA TYR A 73 -3.45 12.18 0.37
C TYR A 73 -4.79 12.37 1.07
N SER A 74 -5.83 12.84 0.36
CA SER A 74 -7.19 12.91 0.91
C SER A 74 -7.71 11.53 1.30
N TYR A 75 -7.51 10.51 0.45
CA TYR A 75 -7.93 9.14 0.79
C TYR A 75 -7.14 8.53 1.92
N MET A 76 -5.85 8.78 1.99
CA MET A 76 -5.05 8.34 3.15
C MET A 76 -5.61 8.85 4.47
N SER A 77 -6.06 10.12 4.50
CA SER A 77 -6.72 10.69 5.68
C SER A 77 -8.10 10.08 5.96
N LEU A 78 -8.81 9.65 4.92
CA LEU A 78 -10.15 9.07 5.02
C LEU A 78 -10.15 7.55 5.26
N VAL A 79 -9.00 6.88 5.24
CA VAL A 79 -8.86 5.44 5.53
C VAL A 79 -9.64 5.00 6.77
N PRO A 80 -9.55 5.69 7.94
CA PRO A 80 -10.27 5.30 9.14
C PRO A 80 -11.80 5.41 9.04
N ILE A 81 -12.30 6.13 8.05
CA ILE A 81 -13.73 6.34 7.81
C ILE A 81 -14.26 5.38 6.75
N ILE A 82 -13.50 5.18 5.67
CA ILE A 82 -13.91 4.41 4.49
C ILE A 82 -13.79 2.90 4.73
N GLN A 83 -12.68 2.45 5.35
CA GLN A 83 -12.43 1.02 5.53
C GLN A 83 -13.41 0.29 6.46
N PRO A 84 -13.77 0.81 7.67
CA PRO A 84 -14.58 0.08 8.61
C PRO A 84 -15.96 -0.37 8.08
N PRO A 85 -16.74 0.46 7.36
CA PRO A 85 -17.99 0.02 6.76
C PRO A 85 -17.82 -1.13 5.77
N ILE A 86 -16.79 -1.07 4.93
CA ILE A 86 -16.50 -2.09 3.93
C ILE A 86 -16.07 -3.39 4.63
N MET A 87 -15.20 -3.31 5.62
CA MET A 87 -14.76 -4.47 6.40
C MET A 87 -15.94 -5.15 7.09
N LYS A 88 -16.84 -4.37 7.70
CA LYS A 88 -18.04 -4.89 8.37
C LYS A 88 -19.03 -5.50 7.38
N LEU A 89 -19.15 -4.96 6.17
CA LEU A 89 -20.01 -5.49 5.11
C LEU A 89 -19.56 -6.89 4.64
N PHE A 90 -18.25 -7.09 4.51
CA PHE A 90 -17.68 -8.33 3.98
C PHE A 90 -17.27 -9.35 5.06
N THR A 91 -17.41 -9.05 6.36
CA THR A 91 -17.08 -9.99 7.45
C THR A 91 -18.25 -10.18 8.40
N THR A 92 -18.40 -11.42 8.89
CA THR A 92 -19.34 -11.75 9.96
C THR A 92 -18.75 -11.35 11.33
N GLU A 93 -19.61 -11.26 12.35
CA GLU A 93 -19.14 -10.92 13.69
C GLU A 93 -18.22 -12.00 14.28
N ASP A 94 -18.50 -13.27 14.01
CA ASP A 94 -17.67 -14.38 14.46
C ASP A 94 -16.30 -14.38 13.79
N GLU A 95 -16.23 -14.05 12.47
CA GLU A 95 -14.96 -13.90 11.75
C GLU A 95 -14.10 -12.78 12.34
N ARG A 96 -14.71 -11.69 12.80
CA ARG A 96 -14.00 -10.57 13.44
C ARG A 96 -13.41 -10.89 14.79
N LYS A 97 -14.03 -11.83 15.52
CA LYS A 97 -13.58 -12.29 16.84
C LYS A 97 -12.44 -13.32 16.79
N ILE A 98 -12.05 -13.80 15.61
CA ILE A 98 -10.96 -14.78 15.48
C ILE A 98 -9.67 -14.18 16.02
N LYS A 99 -9.12 -14.84 17.06
CA LYS A 99 -7.82 -14.50 17.66
C LYS A 99 -6.70 -15.22 16.93
N MET A 100 -5.69 -14.48 16.53
CA MET A 100 -4.53 -15.04 15.87
C MET A 100 -3.46 -15.44 16.89
N SER A 101 -2.81 -16.58 16.65
CA SER A 101 -1.68 -17.02 17.46
C SER A 101 -0.49 -16.06 17.32
N GLN A 102 0.35 -16.02 18.36
CA GLN A 102 1.53 -15.17 18.37
C GLN A 102 2.45 -15.44 17.16
N LEU A 103 3.01 -14.39 16.57
CA LEU A 103 3.93 -14.51 15.46
C LEU A 103 5.23 -15.21 15.91
N ARG A 104 5.81 -16.01 15.02
CA ARG A 104 7.11 -16.65 15.23
C ARG A 104 8.19 -15.59 15.52
N PRO A 105 9.05 -15.79 16.53
CA PRO A 105 10.20 -14.93 16.71
C PRO A 105 11.14 -15.06 15.50
N VAL A 106 11.52 -13.92 14.91
CA VAL A 106 12.41 -13.85 13.75
C VAL A 106 13.82 -13.55 14.23
N SER A 107 14.81 -14.31 13.75
CA SER A 107 16.21 -14.12 14.11
C SER A 107 16.74 -12.80 13.53
N LYS A 108 17.81 -12.24 14.17
CA LYS A 108 18.46 -11.03 13.68
C LYS A 108 19.02 -11.22 12.25
N LEU A 109 19.55 -12.39 11.96
CA LEU A 109 20.08 -12.72 10.64
C LEU A 109 19.00 -12.69 9.56
N GLU A 110 17.83 -13.29 9.82
CA GLU A 110 16.70 -13.26 8.89
C GLU A 110 16.23 -11.84 8.59
N LYS A 111 16.19 -10.95 9.60
CA LYS A 111 15.81 -9.54 9.44
C LYS A 111 16.81 -8.75 8.58
N ILE A 112 18.09 -9.06 8.65
CA ILE A 112 19.16 -8.42 7.85
C ILE A 112 19.19 -8.99 6.42
N LEU A 113 19.01 -10.30 6.25
CA LEU A 113 19.05 -10.94 4.94
C LEU A 113 17.80 -10.61 4.10
N PHE A 114 16.63 -10.44 4.73
CA PHE A 114 15.38 -10.18 4.05
C PHE A 114 15.46 -8.99 3.07
N PRO A 115 15.87 -7.76 3.47
CA PRO A 115 15.96 -6.63 2.56
C PRO A 115 16.98 -6.83 1.44
N ILE A 116 18.07 -7.52 1.70
CA ILE A 116 19.11 -7.81 0.71
C ILE A 116 18.56 -8.77 -0.37
N ILE A 117 17.96 -9.88 0.04
CA ILE A 117 17.42 -10.90 -0.86
C ILE A 117 16.26 -10.32 -1.69
N VAL A 118 15.35 -9.58 -1.05
CA VAL A 118 14.21 -8.96 -1.75
C VAL A 118 14.72 -7.95 -2.78
N THR A 119 15.69 -7.10 -2.44
CA THR A 119 16.25 -6.13 -3.39
C THR A 119 16.87 -6.84 -4.58
N ILE A 120 17.70 -7.87 -4.36
CA ILE A 120 18.36 -8.61 -5.44
C ILE A 120 17.30 -9.24 -6.37
N ILE A 121 16.35 -9.99 -5.81
CA ILE A 121 15.37 -10.71 -6.61
C ILE A 121 14.49 -9.73 -7.40
N VAL A 122 13.96 -8.70 -6.75
CA VAL A 122 13.03 -7.76 -7.39
C VAL A 122 13.75 -6.92 -8.45
N CYS A 123 14.97 -6.41 -8.16
CA CYS A 123 15.70 -5.59 -9.12
C CYS A 123 16.27 -6.39 -10.30
N LEU A 124 16.53 -7.69 -10.13
CA LEU A 124 16.91 -8.58 -11.25
C LEU A 124 15.72 -8.86 -12.17
N LEU A 125 14.53 -9.03 -11.60
CA LEU A 125 13.31 -9.27 -12.39
C LEU A 125 12.78 -8.00 -13.03
N LEU A 126 12.82 -6.88 -12.31
CA LEU A 126 12.29 -5.57 -12.71
C LEU A 126 13.27 -4.45 -12.34
N PRO A 127 14.29 -4.16 -13.15
CA PRO A 127 15.32 -3.14 -12.85
C PRO A 127 14.72 -1.74 -12.60
N THR A 128 13.62 -1.43 -13.25
CA THR A 128 12.88 -0.15 -13.09
C THR A 128 12.35 0.10 -11.68
N THR A 129 12.20 -0.95 -10.85
CA THR A 129 11.75 -0.83 -9.45
C THR A 129 12.87 -0.43 -8.49
N ALA A 130 14.13 -0.49 -8.90
CA ALA A 130 15.28 -0.30 -8.02
C ALA A 130 15.23 1.00 -7.18
N PRO A 131 14.80 2.17 -7.68
CA PRO A 131 14.69 3.38 -6.87
C PRO A 131 13.69 3.24 -5.72
N LEU A 132 12.56 2.59 -5.94
CA LEU A 132 11.49 2.45 -4.95
C LEU A 132 11.77 1.34 -3.95
N VAL A 133 11.94 0.11 -4.46
CA VAL A 133 12.17 -1.08 -3.62
C VAL A 133 13.55 -1.01 -2.96
N GLY A 134 14.57 -0.57 -3.67
CA GLY A 134 15.94 -0.44 -3.15
C GLY A 134 16.01 0.52 -1.96
N MET A 135 15.39 1.70 -2.05
CA MET A 135 15.38 2.67 -0.95
C MET A 135 14.55 2.21 0.25
N LEU A 136 13.41 1.54 0.01
CA LEU A 136 12.61 0.92 1.07
C LEU A 136 13.43 -0.14 1.83
N MET A 137 14.10 -1.02 1.10
CA MET A 137 14.91 -2.10 1.68
C MET A 137 16.19 -1.59 2.32
N LEU A 138 16.81 -0.53 1.79
CA LEU A 138 17.94 0.15 2.42
C LEU A 138 17.57 0.73 3.79
N GLY A 139 16.42 1.39 3.89
CA GLY A 139 15.91 1.92 5.16
C GLY A 139 15.65 0.79 6.18
N ASN A 140 15.10 -0.33 5.73
CA ASN A 140 14.92 -1.52 6.57
C ASN A 140 16.26 -2.09 7.04
N LEU A 141 17.26 -2.18 6.15
CA LEU A 141 18.60 -2.65 6.49
C LEU A 141 19.28 -1.73 7.53
N PHE A 142 19.17 -0.42 7.40
CA PHE A 142 19.68 0.54 8.39
C PHE A 142 19.08 0.27 9.78
N LYS A 143 17.78 0.06 9.84
CA LYS A 143 17.07 -0.20 11.10
C LYS A 143 17.46 -1.54 11.72
N GLU A 144 17.43 -2.62 10.96
CA GLU A 144 17.58 -3.99 11.47
C GLU A 144 19.06 -4.38 11.71
N SER A 145 20.01 -3.76 11.02
CA SER A 145 21.44 -3.98 11.25
C SER A 145 21.87 -3.59 12.67
N GLY A 146 21.30 -2.48 13.16
CA GLY A 146 21.64 -1.90 14.48
C GLY A 146 23.02 -1.25 14.54
N VAL A 147 23.79 -1.24 13.43
CA VAL A 147 25.13 -0.66 13.35
C VAL A 147 25.11 0.83 13.07
N VAL A 148 24.17 1.27 12.24
CA VAL A 148 24.04 2.66 11.75
C VAL A 148 22.82 3.36 12.33
N LYS A 149 22.65 3.30 13.65
CA LYS A 149 21.47 3.88 14.34
C LYS A 149 21.26 5.36 14.03
N GLN A 150 22.32 6.16 14.03
CA GLN A 150 22.25 7.59 13.74
C GLN A 150 21.76 7.87 12.30
N LEU A 151 22.18 7.07 11.32
CA LEU A 151 21.69 7.20 9.95
C LEU A 151 20.22 6.84 9.86
N ALA A 152 19.78 5.78 10.54
CA ALA A 152 18.38 5.39 10.59
C ALA A 152 17.51 6.46 11.25
N GLU A 153 17.98 7.07 12.35
CA GLU A 153 17.30 8.18 13.04
C GLU A 153 17.24 9.44 12.17
N THR A 154 18.34 9.80 11.52
CA THR A 154 18.39 10.96 10.62
C THR A 154 17.46 10.78 9.43
N ALA A 155 17.45 9.60 8.81
CA ALA A 155 16.57 9.28 7.70
C ALA A 155 15.09 9.30 8.10
N SER A 156 14.76 8.75 9.28
CA SER A 156 13.37 8.63 9.75
C SER A 156 12.80 9.95 10.26
N ASN A 157 13.63 10.90 10.68
CA ASN A 157 13.21 12.17 11.28
C ASN A 157 13.60 13.35 10.39
N ALA A 158 14.85 13.80 10.45
CA ALA A 158 15.28 15.03 9.80
C ALA A 158 15.08 14.99 8.27
N LEU A 159 15.60 13.96 7.60
CA LEU A 159 15.48 13.82 6.15
C LEU A 159 14.03 13.66 5.72
N MET A 160 13.25 12.86 6.44
CA MET A 160 11.83 12.66 6.16
C MET A 160 11.06 13.99 6.24
N TYR A 161 11.27 14.80 7.28
CA TYR A 161 10.59 16.09 7.40
C TYR A 161 11.00 17.07 6.31
N ILE A 162 12.29 17.12 5.94
CA ILE A 162 12.77 17.96 4.83
C ILE A 162 12.08 17.56 3.53
N VAL A 163 12.06 16.27 3.23
CA VAL A 163 11.41 15.75 2.00
C VAL A 163 9.92 16.02 2.00
N VAL A 164 9.23 15.86 3.14
CA VAL A 164 7.79 16.15 3.28
C VAL A 164 7.49 17.62 3.06
N ILE A 165 8.32 18.54 3.57
CA ILE A 165 8.17 19.98 3.35
C ILE A 165 8.33 20.31 1.86
N LEU A 166 9.39 19.81 1.23
CA LEU A 166 9.65 20.04 -0.18
C LEU A 166 8.54 19.46 -1.07
N LEU A 167 8.10 18.24 -0.79
CA LEU A 167 7.02 17.58 -1.51
C LEU A 167 5.70 18.35 -1.33
N GLY A 168 5.32 18.67 -0.10
CA GLY A 168 4.08 19.38 0.19
C GLY A 168 4.04 20.77 -0.45
N THR A 169 5.17 21.50 -0.40
CA THR A 169 5.29 22.82 -1.03
C THR A 169 5.20 22.72 -2.55
N SER A 170 5.90 21.76 -3.17
CA SER A 170 5.91 21.57 -4.62
C SER A 170 4.53 21.15 -5.15
N VAL A 171 3.87 20.21 -4.45
CA VAL A 171 2.51 19.76 -4.79
C VAL A 171 1.51 20.90 -4.58
N GLY A 172 1.59 21.63 -3.45
CA GLY A 172 0.73 22.77 -3.19
C GLY A 172 0.89 23.87 -4.25
N ALA A 173 2.12 24.18 -4.63
CA ALA A 173 2.41 25.17 -5.70
C ALA A 173 1.86 24.74 -7.07
N SER A 174 1.81 23.44 -7.34
CA SER A 174 1.24 22.90 -8.59
C SER A 174 -0.29 22.85 -8.60
N THR A 175 -0.94 23.08 -7.46
CA THR A 175 -2.39 23.00 -7.31
C THR A 175 -3.01 24.39 -7.47
N SER A 176 -3.49 24.69 -8.67
CA SER A 176 -4.28 25.91 -8.92
C SER A 176 -5.77 25.66 -8.75
N ALA A 177 -6.54 26.71 -8.42
CA ALA A 177 -8.01 26.61 -8.32
C ALA A 177 -8.63 26.12 -9.64
N GLU A 178 -8.11 26.57 -10.78
CA GLU A 178 -8.55 26.13 -12.10
C GLU A 178 -8.28 24.65 -12.34
N ALA A 179 -7.12 24.13 -11.93
CA ALA A 179 -6.80 22.71 -12.06
C ALA A 179 -7.67 21.84 -11.14
N PHE A 180 -7.99 22.35 -9.95
CA PHE A 180 -8.76 21.60 -8.96
C PHE A 180 -10.25 21.47 -9.33
N LEU A 181 -10.84 22.50 -9.90
CA LEU A 181 -12.26 22.53 -10.27
C LEU A 181 -12.55 21.90 -11.64
N LYS A 182 -11.56 21.39 -12.34
CA LYS A 182 -11.77 20.67 -13.62
C LYS A 182 -12.52 19.36 -13.40
N VAL A 183 -13.39 19.02 -14.34
CA VAL A 183 -14.10 17.74 -14.37
C VAL A 183 -13.12 16.56 -14.30
N THR A 184 -11.96 16.69 -14.91
CA THR A 184 -10.89 15.69 -14.86
C THR A 184 -10.41 15.39 -13.43
N THR A 185 -10.24 16.41 -12.60
CA THR A 185 -9.85 16.26 -11.20
C THR A 185 -10.93 15.57 -10.39
N LEU A 186 -12.21 15.95 -10.60
CA LEU A 186 -13.34 15.27 -9.96
C LEU A 186 -13.44 13.80 -10.38
N LYS A 187 -13.16 13.48 -11.64
CA LYS A 187 -13.06 12.09 -12.10
C LYS A 187 -11.96 11.32 -11.37
N ILE A 188 -10.76 11.90 -11.20
CA ILE A 188 -9.64 11.26 -10.48
C ILE A 188 -10.01 11.04 -9.02
N VAL A 189 -10.64 12.02 -8.38
CA VAL A 189 -11.12 11.92 -7.00
C VAL A 189 -12.16 10.80 -6.87
N ALA A 190 -13.21 10.78 -7.67
CA ALA A 190 -14.23 9.74 -7.61
C ALA A 190 -13.66 8.34 -7.90
N LEU A 191 -12.81 8.23 -8.92
CA LEU A 191 -12.13 6.99 -9.28
C LEU A 191 -11.27 6.45 -8.13
N GLY A 192 -10.48 7.31 -7.50
CA GLY A 192 -9.63 6.92 -6.39
C GLY A 192 -10.45 6.38 -5.20
N LEU A 193 -11.58 7.02 -4.89
CA LEU A 193 -12.49 6.53 -3.85
C LEU A 193 -13.01 5.12 -4.16
N ILE A 194 -13.52 4.93 -5.37
CA ILE A 194 -14.05 3.63 -5.82
C ILE A 194 -12.94 2.56 -5.77
N ALA A 195 -11.78 2.87 -6.32
CA ALA A 195 -10.64 1.96 -6.36
C ALA A 195 -10.15 1.56 -4.96
N PHE A 196 -10.14 2.52 -4.03
CA PHE A 196 -9.79 2.25 -2.63
C PHE A 196 -10.83 1.34 -1.95
N CYS A 197 -12.11 1.54 -2.23
CA CYS A 197 -13.17 0.65 -1.75
C CYS A 197 -13.01 -0.77 -2.30
N VAL A 198 -12.73 -0.91 -3.61
CA VAL A 198 -12.50 -2.20 -4.27
C VAL A 198 -11.25 -2.89 -3.70
N GLY A 199 -10.14 -2.16 -3.54
CA GLY A 199 -8.92 -2.71 -2.93
C GLY A 199 -9.14 -3.22 -1.52
N THR A 200 -9.86 -2.45 -0.69
CA THR A 200 -10.23 -2.87 0.67
C THR A 200 -11.11 -4.11 0.66
N ALA A 201 -12.15 -4.15 -0.18
CA ALA A 201 -13.04 -5.29 -0.32
C ALA A 201 -12.30 -6.55 -0.79
N ALA A 202 -11.47 -6.42 -1.82
CA ALA A 202 -10.62 -7.50 -2.31
C ALA A 202 -9.69 -8.03 -1.21
N GLY A 203 -9.07 -7.13 -0.44
CA GLY A 203 -8.22 -7.51 0.68
C GLY A 203 -8.94 -8.33 1.73
N VAL A 204 -10.13 -7.91 2.14
CA VAL A 204 -10.96 -8.66 3.10
C VAL A 204 -11.39 -10.01 2.53
N LEU A 205 -11.80 -10.08 1.27
CA LEU A 205 -12.18 -11.33 0.61
C LEU A 205 -11.00 -12.30 0.55
N PHE A 206 -9.80 -11.83 0.23
CA PHE A 206 -8.58 -12.63 0.34
C PHE A 206 -8.31 -13.09 1.77
N GLY A 207 -8.52 -12.22 2.75
CA GLY A 207 -8.47 -12.58 4.17
C GLY A 207 -9.43 -13.72 4.50
N LYS A 208 -10.64 -13.72 3.93
CA LYS A 208 -11.62 -14.83 4.09
C LYS A 208 -11.16 -16.13 3.44
N VAL A 209 -10.57 -16.06 2.24
CA VAL A 209 -9.97 -17.23 1.60
C VAL A 209 -8.88 -17.81 2.48
N MET A 210 -8.00 -16.96 3.01
CA MET A 210 -6.94 -17.38 3.95
C MET A 210 -7.51 -17.98 5.24
N CYS A 211 -8.58 -17.39 5.78
CA CYS A 211 -9.28 -17.92 6.95
C CYS A 211 -9.79 -19.35 6.68
N LYS A 212 -10.42 -19.58 5.52
CA LYS A 212 -10.90 -20.91 5.12
C LYS A 212 -9.75 -21.91 4.94
N VAL A 213 -8.70 -21.53 4.23
CA VAL A 213 -7.52 -22.39 3.96
C VAL A 213 -6.80 -22.74 5.26
N THR A 214 -6.77 -21.84 6.23
CA THR A 214 -6.12 -22.05 7.53
C THR A 214 -7.04 -22.60 8.61
N HIS A 215 -8.25 -23.02 8.24
CA HIS A 215 -9.25 -23.56 9.18
C HIS A 215 -9.52 -22.61 10.38
N GLY A 216 -9.76 -21.33 10.08
CA GLY A 216 -10.12 -20.33 11.10
C GLY A 216 -8.96 -19.75 11.91
N LYS A 217 -7.69 -19.98 11.53
CA LYS A 217 -6.52 -19.44 12.25
C LYS A 217 -6.18 -17.99 11.86
N VAL A 218 -6.67 -17.51 10.74
CA VAL A 218 -6.38 -16.16 10.22
C VAL A 218 -7.65 -15.32 10.27
N ASN A 219 -7.55 -14.16 10.91
CA ASN A 219 -8.66 -13.20 10.95
C ASN A 219 -8.76 -12.47 9.60
N PRO A 220 -9.91 -12.50 8.89
CA PRO A 220 -10.09 -11.84 7.61
C PRO A 220 -9.83 -10.33 7.60
N LEU A 221 -10.02 -9.68 8.75
CA LEU A 221 -9.81 -8.23 8.87
C LEU A 221 -8.39 -7.78 8.49
N ILE A 222 -7.37 -8.62 8.72
CA ILE A 222 -6.00 -8.25 8.38
C ILE A 222 -5.77 -8.08 6.87
N GLY A 223 -6.64 -8.66 6.05
CA GLY A 223 -6.60 -8.52 4.60
C GLY A 223 -6.87 -7.08 4.14
N SER A 224 -7.69 -6.31 4.85
CA SER A 224 -7.93 -4.89 4.55
C SER A 224 -6.67 -4.03 4.68
N ALA A 225 -5.67 -4.48 5.45
CA ALA A 225 -4.40 -3.81 5.58
C ALA A 225 -3.44 -4.06 4.39
N GLY A 226 -3.84 -4.89 3.42
CA GLY A 226 -3.04 -5.16 2.21
C GLY A 226 -2.90 -3.99 1.23
N VAL A 227 -3.46 -2.83 1.55
CA VAL A 227 -3.22 -1.55 0.87
C VAL A 227 -1.99 -0.85 1.46
N SER A 228 -1.36 0.04 0.68
CA SER A 228 -0.08 0.68 1.03
C SER A 228 -0.18 1.80 2.09
N ALA A 229 -1.35 2.09 2.65
CA ALA A 229 -1.55 3.12 3.67
C ALA A 229 -0.94 2.71 5.03
N VAL A 230 0.39 2.76 5.15
CA VAL A 230 1.14 2.34 6.35
C VAL A 230 1.30 3.51 7.32
N PRO A 231 1.07 3.30 8.62
CA PRO A 231 0.48 2.15 9.32
C PRO A 231 -1.05 2.27 9.52
N MET A 232 -1.70 3.18 8.82
CA MET A 232 -3.10 3.54 9.04
C MET A 232 -4.06 2.37 8.83
N ALA A 233 -3.93 1.64 7.71
CA ALA A 233 -4.81 0.51 7.41
C ALA A 233 -4.67 -0.62 8.45
N ALA A 234 -3.46 -0.90 8.95
CA ALA A 234 -3.25 -1.87 10.02
C ALA A 234 -3.91 -1.44 11.34
N ARG A 235 -3.87 -0.13 11.66
CA ARG A 235 -4.55 0.42 12.85
C ARG A 235 -6.07 0.34 12.72
N VAL A 236 -6.62 0.52 11.52
CA VAL A 236 -8.05 0.36 11.26
C VAL A 236 -8.48 -1.10 11.45
N SER A 237 -7.68 -2.06 10.93
CA SER A 237 -7.94 -3.49 11.16
C SER A 237 -7.95 -3.84 12.65
N GLN A 238 -7.01 -3.28 13.43
CA GLN A 238 -6.99 -3.42 14.90
C GLN A 238 -8.24 -2.83 15.54
N LYS A 239 -8.64 -1.61 15.14
CA LYS A 239 -9.81 -0.93 15.70
C LYS A 239 -11.09 -1.75 15.49
N VAL A 240 -11.34 -2.19 14.25
CA VAL A 240 -12.53 -2.98 13.92
C VAL A 240 -12.53 -4.35 14.61
N GLY A 241 -11.35 -4.96 14.78
CA GLY A 241 -11.21 -6.21 15.57
C GLY A 241 -11.49 -5.99 17.04
N ALA A 242 -10.98 -4.92 17.64
CA ALA A 242 -11.21 -4.58 19.04
C ALA A 242 -12.66 -4.17 19.33
N GLU A 243 -13.38 -3.61 18.36
CA GLU A 243 -14.83 -3.35 18.48
C GLU A 243 -15.65 -4.65 18.61
N ALA A 244 -15.20 -5.75 18.00
CA ALA A 244 -15.87 -7.05 18.09
C ALA A 244 -15.42 -7.86 19.31
N ASP A 245 -14.14 -7.78 19.69
CA ASP A 245 -13.55 -8.37 20.89
C ASP A 245 -12.37 -7.50 21.37
N PRO A 246 -12.51 -6.78 22.50
CA PRO A 246 -11.46 -5.90 23.04
C PRO A 246 -10.13 -6.59 23.36
N THR A 247 -10.13 -7.91 23.50
CA THR A 247 -8.92 -8.71 23.76
C THR A 247 -8.22 -9.19 22.48
N ASN A 248 -8.74 -8.82 21.31
CA ASN A 248 -8.20 -9.24 20.02
C ASN A 248 -7.15 -8.26 19.50
N PHE A 249 -5.88 -8.66 19.53
CA PHE A 249 -4.74 -7.85 19.08
C PHE A 249 -4.30 -8.22 17.66
N LEU A 250 -4.84 -7.52 16.67
CA LEU A 250 -4.57 -7.76 15.24
C LEU A 250 -3.46 -6.89 14.65
N LEU A 251 -3.03 -5.81 15.33
CA LEU A 251 -2.12 -4.82 14.77
C LEU A 251 -0.84 -5.44 14.20
N MET A 252 -0.15 -6.27 14.98
CA MET A 252 1.10 -6.88 14.55
C MET A 252 0.92 -7.83 13.36
N HIS A 253 -0.22 -8.50 13.31
CA HIS A 253 -0.59 -9.39 12.20
C HIS A 253 -0.96 -8.59 10.94
N ALA A 254 -1.61 -7.44 11.09
CA ALA A 254 -2.01 -6.56 10.00
C ALA A 254 -0.83 -5.77 9.40
N MET A 255 0.25 -5.55 10.15
CA MET A 255 1.44 -4.86 9.65
C MET A 255 2.14 -5.63 8.52
N GLY A 256 2.11 -6.96 8.54
CA GLY A 256 2.67 -7.79 7.46
C GLY A 256 2.02 -7.52 6.10
N PRO A 257 0.69 -7.69 5.94
CA PRO A 257 -0.02 -7.29 4.73
C PRO A 257 0.19 -5.83 4.34
N ASN A 258 0.26 -4.93 5.31
CA ASN A 258 0.42 -3.50 5.06
C ASN A 258 1.77 -3.17 4.41
N VAL A 259 2.88 -3.73 4.91
CA VAL A 259 4.20 -3.59 4.29
C VAL A 259 4.26 -4.29 2.92
N ALA A 260 3.62 -5.47 2.80
CA ALA A 260 3.52 -6.16 1.51
C ALA A 260 2.78 -5.32 0.45
N GLY A 261 1.77 -4.54 0.86
CA GLY A 261 1.09 -3.57 -0.01
C GLY A 261 2.04 -2.53 -0.60
N VAL A 262 2.96 -1.97 0.20
CA VAL A 262 3.98 -1.01 -0.27
C VAL A 262 4.90 -1.63 -1.32
N ILE A 263 5.39 -2.85 -1.05
CA ILE A 263 6.22 -3.57 -2.02
C ILE A 263 5.42 -3.81 -3.31
N GLY A 264 4.15 -4.20 -3.17
CA GLY A 264 3.26 -4.44 -4.30
C GLY A 264 3.05 -3.20 -5.17
N THR A 265 2.80 -2.03 -4.58
CA THR A 265 2.64 -0.77 -5.33
C THR A 265 3.93 -0.34 -6.02
N ALA A 266 5.08 -0.49 -5.37
CA ALA A 266 6.38 -0.20 -5.97
C ALA A 266 6.67 -1.12 -7.18
N VAL A 267 6.36 -2.41 -7.06
CA VAL A 267 6.47 -3.37 -8.17
C VAL A 267 5.52 -3.01 -9.30
N ALA A 268 4.26 -2.67 -9.01
CA ALA A 268 3.30 -2.24 -10.03
C ALA A 268 3.78 -1.01 -10.80
N ALA A 269 4.33 -0.01 -10.10
CA ALA A 269 4.91 1.17 -10.75
C ALA A 269 6.10 0.80 -11.66
N GLY A 270 6.96 -0.12 -11.22
CA GLY A 270 8.05 -0.65 -12.02
C GLY A 270 7.58 -1.40 -13.27
N VAL A 271 6.53 -2.20 -13.15
CA VAL A 271 5.90 -2.88 -14.30
C VAL A 271 5.36 -1.86 -15.31
N PHE A 272 4.66 -0.81 -14.86
CA PHE A 272 4.20 0.24 -15.76
C PHE A 272 5.36 0.96 -16.44
N MET A 273 6.44 1.28 -15.71
CA MET A 273 7.63 1.88 -16.34
C MET A 273 8.24 0.96 -17.39
N ALA A 274 8.33 -0.33 -17.11
CA ALA A 274 8.86 -1.31 -18.09
C ALA A 274 7.95 -1.43 -19.34
N ILE A 275 6.62 -1.45 -19.17
CA ILE A 275 5.66 -1.51 -20.28
C ILE A 275 5.77 -0.26 -21.17
N PHE A 276 5.97 0.91 -20.59
CA PHE A 276 6.08 2.17 -21.33
C PHE A 276 7.50 2.51 -21.78
N GLY A 277 8.49 1.64 -21.54
CA GLY A 277 9.86 1.77 -22.03
C GLY A 277 10.65 2.90 -21.36
N ILE A 278 10.47 3.08 -20.05
CA ILE A 278 11.12 4.14 -19.27
C ILE A 278 12.05 3.53 -18.22
#